data_dc28b66e74b70678fa4c31adebf763d9
#
_entry.id   dc28b66e74b70678fa4c31adebf763d9
#
_cell.length_a   1.000
_cell.length_b   1.000
_cell.length_c   1.000
_cell.angle_alpha   90.00
_cell.angle_beta   90.00
_cell.angle_gamma   90.00
#
_symmetry.space_group_name_H-M   'P 1'
#
loop_
_entity.id
_entity.type
_entity.pdbx_description
1 polymer ?
#
loop_
_entity_poly.entity_id
_entity_poly.type
_entity_poly.pdbx_seq_one_letter_code
_entity_poly.pdbx_strand_id
1 'polypeptide(L)'
;GQNWETNTTFGLPRFQSISKINFENSIKFDSLNIRTRTGIFTKNGAMALYGFGHFSFKKHYYGYLYPRIVNDPDAFVRYSGISRDITRGGFNSGETDLSGIGFQNDWLTLQLGRGRESWGAGNEIQLALSENSPAYDYGMLGLDFGKLRAKYIHGFLESTEYDINRYITARGIEWTNG
;
A
#
# COMPACT_ATOMS: atom_id res chain seq x y z
N GLY A 1 -8.42 -17.70 -6.00
CA GLY A 1 -8.04 -16.76 -4.96
C GLY A 1 -6.66 -16.23 -5.27
N GLN A 2 -6.58 -15.01 -5.81
CA GLN A 2 -5.29 -14.33 -5.85
C GLN A 2 -4.83 -14.19 -4.41
N ASN A 3 -3.70 -14.79 -4.12
CA ASN A 3 -3.10 -14.71 -2.82
C ASN A 3 -2.63 -13.26 -2.67
N TRP A 4 -3.47 -12.38 -2.10
CA TRP A 4 -3.11 -10.99 -1.83
C TRP A 4 -1.81 -10.91 -0.98
N GLU A 5 -1.46 -12.00 -0.25
CA GLU A 5 -0.19 -12.15 0.44
C GLU A 5 1.03 -12.07 -0.50
N THR A 6 0.88 -12.47 -1.77
CA THR A 6 1.96 -12.32 -2.75
C THR A 6 1.99 -10.92 -3.38
N ASN A 7 0.88 -10.21 -3.43
CA ASN A 7 0.84 -8.81 -3.85
C ASN A 7 1.22 -7.85 -2.73
N THR A 8 1.17 -8.27 -1.48
CA THR A 8 1.67 -7.52 -0.31
C THR A 8 3.17 -7.74 -0.04
N THR A 9 3.89 -8.47 -0.84
CA THR A 9 5.28 -8.12 -1.05
C THR A 9 5.30 -6.77 -1.79
N PHE A 10 4.58 -5.81 -1.21
CA PHE A 10 4.76 -4.41 -1.52
C PHE A 10 6.23 -4.22 -1.67
N GLY A 11 6.66 -4.05 -2.90
CA GLY A 11 8.06 -4.00 -3.19
C GLY A 11 8.76 -3.06 -2.24
N LEU A 12 9.13 -3.60 -1.09
CA LEU A 12 10.22 -3.01 -0.35
C LEU A 12 11.27 -2.89 -1.43
N PRO A 13 11.61 -1.67 -1.85
CA PRO A 13 12.54 -1.50 -2.94
C PRO A 13 13.68 -2.46 -2.69
N ARG A 14 14.17 -3.17 -3.72
CA ARG A 14 15.34 -4.04 -3.60
C ARG A 14 16.51 -3.15 -3.22
N PHE A 15 16.67 -2.95 -1.94
CA PHE A 15 17.74 -2.14 -1.39
C PHE A 15 19.01 -2.97 -1.44
N GLN A 16 19.83 -2.73 -2.40
CA GLN A 16 21.22 -3.15 -2.38
C GLN A 16 21.91 -2.39 -1.25
N SER A 17 22.32 -3.03 -0.19
CA SER A 17 23.03 -2.50 0.99
C SER A 17 22.18 -1.89 2.13
N ILE A 18 21.16 -2.59 2.61
CA ILE A 18 20.47 -2.18 3.82
C ILE A 18 20.59 -3.23 4.91
N SER A 19 21.02 -2.78 6.08
CA SER A 19 20.88 -3.56 7.30
C SER A 19 19.42 -3.48 7.75
N LYS A 20 18.72 -4.62 7.72
CA LYS A 20 17.33 -4.73 8.12
C LYS A 20 17.18 -5.67 9.31
N ILE A 21 16.58 -5.18 10.37
CA ILE A 21 16.15 -5.99 11.49
C ILE A 21 14.64 -5.91 11.56
N ASN A 22 13.96 -7.05 11.59
CA ASN A 22 12.51 -7.10 11.71
C ASN A 22 12.07 -8.12 12.77
N PHE A 23 10.94 -7.83 13.40
CA PHE A 23 10.24 -8.69 14.34
C PHE A 23 8.84 -8.94 13.80
N GLU A 24 8.45 -10.20 13.77
CA GLU A 24 7.13 -10.62 13.30
C GLU A 24 6.33 -11.24 14.44
N ASN A 25 5.04 -10.94 14.50
CA ASN A 25 4.12 -11.54 15.46
C ASN A 25 2.79 -11.86 14.76
N SER A 26 2.15 -12.94 15.19
CA SER A 26 0.86 -13.39 14.64
C SER A 26 -0.03 -13.85 15.78
N ILE A 27 -1.24 -13.31 15.81
CA ILE A 27 -2.27 -13.64 16.79
C ILE A 27 -3.48 -14.15 16.01
N LYS A 28 -4.00 -15.30 16.41
CA LYS A 28 -5.19 -15.92 15.80
C LYS A 28 -6.25 -16.16 16.87
N PHE A 29 -7.46 -15.67 16.60
CA PHE A 29 -8.66 -15.96 17.37
C PHE A 29 -9.72 -16.46 16.39
N ASP A 30 -10.33 -17.59 16.59
CA ASP A 30 -11.40 -18.16 15.74
C ASP A 30 -11.47 -17.62 14.30
N SER A 31 -12.18 -16.50 14.13
CA SER A 31 -12.39 -15.82 12.84
C SER A 31 -11.50 -14.59 12.59
N LEU A 32 -10.69 -14.18 13.57
CA LEU A 32 -9.80 -13.02 13.48
C LEU A 32 -8.35 -13.47 13.41
N ASN A 33 -7.64 -13.02 12.40
CA ASN A 33 -6.20 -13.23 12.25
C ASN A 33 -5.51 -11.87 12.17
N ILE A 34 -4.57 -11.60 13.08
CA ILE A 34 -3.78 -10.38 13.11
C ILE A 34 -2.32 -10.75 12.91
N ARG A 35 -1.66 -10.08 11.96
CA ARG A 35 -0.22 -10.20 11.74
C ARG A 35 0.41 -8.82 11.87
N THR A 36 1.50 -8.75 12.58
CA THR A 36 2.28 -7.52 12.74
C THR A 36 3.73 -7.77 12.41
N ARG A 37 4.36 -6.78 11.80
CA ARG A 37 5.80 -6.74 11.57
C ARG A 37 6.29 -5.34 11.90
N THR A 38 7.34 -5.24 12.68
CA THR A 38 8.04 -3.99 12.97
C THR A 38 9.51 -4.15 12.66
N GLY A 39 10.17 -3.08 12.29
CA GLY A 39 11.59 -3.17 12.00
C GLY A 39 12.25 -1.83 11.80
N ILE A 40 13.55 -1.92 11.65
CA ILE A 40 14.45 -0.80 11.42
C ILE A 40 15.20 -1.10 10.12
N PHE A 41 15.38 -0.10 9.30
CA PHE A 41 16.33 -0.16 8.19
C PHE A 41 17.16 1.12 8.10
N THR A 42 18.39 0.97 7.68
CA THR A 42 19.33 2.07 7.53
C THR A 42 19.87 2.13 6.12
N LYS A 43 20.06 3.33 5.60
CA LYS A 43 20.64 3.58 4.30
C LYS A 43 21.50 4.84 4.33
N ASN A 44 22.77 4.74 4.00
CA ASN A 44 23.70 5.90 3.92
C ASN A 44 23.70 6.78 5.18
N GLY A 45 23.59 6.18 6.37
CA GLY A 45 23.51 6.92 7.63
C GLY A 45 22.10 7.37 8.04
N ALA A 46 21.15 7.35 7.13
CA ALA A 46 19.75 7.59 7.45
C ALA A 46 19.09 6.34 8.07
N MET A 47 18.13 6.57 8.95
CA MET A 47 17.42 5.51 9.67
C MET A 47 15.92 5.67 9.49
N ALA A 48 15.25 4.54 9.28
CA ALA A 48 13.81 4.43 9.25
C ALA A 48 13.31 3.36 10.21
N LEU A 49 12.27 3.68 10.94
CA LEU A 49 11.46 2.70 11.65
C LEU A 49 10.17 2.47 10.88
N TYR A 50 9.73 1.24 10.80
CA TYR A 50 8.47 0.90 10.18
C TYR A 50 7.66 -0.08 11.01
N GLY A 51 6.34 0.02 10.88
CA GLY A 51 5.40 -0.96 11.35
C GLY A 51 4.55 -1.46 10.20
N PHE A 52 4.22 -2.72 10.16
CA PHE A 52 3.20 -3.27 9.29
C PHE A 52 2.22 -4.06 10.13
N GLY A 53 0.94 -3.73 10.01
CA GLY A 53 -0.16 -4.45 10.63
C GLY A 53 -1.13 -4.91 9.56
N HIS A 54 -1.61 -6.12 9.69
CA HIS A 54 -2.67 -6.67 8.86
C HIS A 54 -3.64 -7.45 9.74
N PHE A 55 -4.92 -7.28 9.50
CA PHE A 55 -5.94 -8.14 10.07
C PHE A 55 -6.84 -8.73 8.99
N SER A 56 -7.36 -9.91 9.23
CA SER A 56 -8.47 -10.49 8.47
C SER A 56 -9.52 -11.04 9.42
N PHE A 57 -10.80 -10.84 9.09
CA PHE A 57 -11.93 -11.25 9.88
C PHE A 57 -12.96 -11.98 9.02
N LYS A 58 -13.41 -13.16 9.49
CA LYS A 58 -14.38 -14.02 8.78
C LYS A 58 -14.04 -14.29 7.32
N LYS A 59 -12.75 -14.30 6.97
CA LYS A 59 -12.22 -14.49 5.61
C LYS A 59 -12.62 -13.44 4.57
N HIS A 60 -13.52 -12.51 4.92
CA HIS A 60 -14.06 -11.54 3.98
C HIS A 60 -13.61 -10.11 4.26
N TYR A 61 -13.44 -9.75 5.52
CA TYR A 61 -13.00 -8.41 5.91
C TYR A 61 -11.50 -8.41 6.16
N TYR A 62 -10.83 -7.38 5.71
CA TYR A 62 -9.42 -7.19 5.94
C TYR A 62 -9.07 -5.72 6.14
N GLY A 63 -7.93 -5.49 6.74
CA GLY A 63 -7.35 -4.17 6.81
C GLY A 63 -5.84 -4.27 7.01
N TYR A 64 -5.16 -3.23 6.62
CA TYR A 64 -3.70 -3.13 6.70
C TYR A 64 -3.26 -1.69 6.96
N LEU A 65 -2.10 -1.57 7.60
CA LEU A 65 -1.50 -0.30 7.94
C LEU A 65 0.03 -0.43 7.86
N TYR A 66 0.68 0.52 7.19
CA TYR A 66 2.13 0.56 7.06
C TYR A 66 2.68 1.96 7.37
N PRO A 67 2.78 2.33 8.65
CA PRO A 67 3.44 3.57 9.06
C PRO A 67 4.96 3.46 8.98
N ARG A 68 5.59 4.57 8.60
CA ARG A 68 7.03 4.76 8.60
C ARG A 68 7.40 6.08 9.27
N ILE A 69 8.48 6.11 10.02
CA ILE A 69 9.10 7.33 10.52
C ILE A 69 10.58 7.32 10.14
N VAL A 70 11.08 8.45 9.70
CA VAL A 70 12.47 8.58 9.21
C VAL A 70 13.15 9.83 9.78
N ASN A 71 14.46 9.78 9.85
CA ASN A 71 15.28 10.93 10.24
C ASN A 71 15.75 11.78 9.06
N ASP A 72 15.70 11.24 7.84
CA ASP A 72 16.06 11.90 6.61
C ASP A 72 15.16 11.40 5.48
N PRO A 73 14.09 12.15 5.12
CA PRO A 73 13.17 11.76 4.06
C PRO A 73 13.82 11.56 2.70
N ASP A 74 14.82 12.38 2.36
CA ASP A 74 15.43 12.40 1.04
C ASP A 74 16.31 11.16 0.78
N ALA A 75 16.76 10.50 1.84
CA ALA A 75 17.54 9.29 1.73
C ALA A 75 16.71 8.07 1.26
N PHE A 76 15.37 8.13 1.36
CA PHE A 76 14.49 7.00 1.10
C PHE A 76 13.66 7.20 -0.16
N VAL A 77 13.87 6.32 -1.13
CA VAL A 77 13.08 6.27 -2.36
C VAL A 77 11.61 5.98 -2.04
N ARG A 78 10.70 6.69 -2.71
CA ARG A 78 9.24 6.55 -2.52
C ARG A 78 8.74 6.92 -1.12
N TYR A 79 9.50 7.69 -0.39
CA TYR A 79 9.04 8.31 0.82
C TYR A 79 8.38 9.65 0.45
N SER A 80 7.15 9.88 0.88
CA SER A 80 6.37 11.08 0.57
C SER A 80 6.06 11.94 1.80
N GLY A 81 6.54 11.54 2.97
CA GLY A 81 6.35 12.28 4.20
C GLY A 81 7.14 13.61 4.19
N ILE A 82 6.50 14.65 4.72
CA ILE A 82 7.09 15.99 4.80
C ILE A 82 8.01 16.07 6.02
N SER A 83 9.18 16.66 5.84
CA SER A 83 10.08 17.00 6.93
C SER A 83 9.44 18.04 7.86
N ARG A 84 9.58 17.86 9.17
CA ARG A 84 9.08 18.79 10.19
C ARG A 84 10.24 19.46 10.89
N ASP A 85 10.03 20.70 11.32
CA ASP A 85 11.03 21.46 12.09
C ASP A 85 11.32 20.84 13.47
N ILE A 86 10.37 20.06 14.00
CA ILE A 86 10.49 19.42 15.30
C ILE A 86 10.96 17.98 15.14
N THR A 87 12.17 17.71 15.61
CA THR A 87 12.72 16.35 15.71
C THR A 87 12.31 15.70 17.03
N ARG A 88 11.76 14.48 16.96
CA ARG A 88 11.42 13.69 18.15
C ARG A 88 12.15 12.34 18.09
N GLY A 89 12.97 12.06 19.11
CA GLY A 89 13.73 10.80 19.18
C GLY A 89 14.68 10.58 17.99
N GLY A 90 15.15 11.66 17.36
CA GLY A 90 16.00 11.60 16.17
C GLY A 90 15.23 11.51 14.83
N PHE A 91 13.90 11.50 14.85
CA PHE A 91 13.05 11.45 13.65
C PHE A 91 12.35 12.79 13.41
N ASN A 92 12.32 13.23 12.17
CA ASN A 92 11.71 14.49 11.76
C ASN A 92 10.56 14.33 10.77
N SER A 93 10.30 13.11 10.28
CA SER A 93 9.22 12.87 9.33
C SER A 93 8.51 11.55 9.61
N GLY A 94 7.23 11.51 9.32
CA GLY A 94 6.40 10.32 9.41
C GLY A 94 5.33 10.28 8.33
N GLU A 95 5.06 9.11 7.82
CA GLU A 95 4.00 8.88 6.84
C GLU A 95 3.30 7.53 7.08
N THR A 96 2.11 7.41 6.54
CA THR A 96 1.45 6.13 6.31
C THR A 96 1.47 5.86 4.82
N ASP A 97 2.40 5.02 4.39
CA ASP A 97 2.60 4.73 2.97
C ASP A 97 1.44 3.91 2.39
N LEU A 98 0.99 2.94 3.16
CA LEU A 98 -0.11 2.04 2.78
C LEU A 98 -1.04 1.84 3.96
N SER A 99 -2.33 2.00 3.72
CA SER A 99 -3.36 1.69 4.70
C SER A 99 -4.68 1.39 4.00
N GLY A 100 -5.51 0.59 4.60
CA GLY A 100 -6.82 0.34 4.01
C GLY A 100 -7.64 -0.66 4.80
N ILE A 101 -8.91 -0.63 4.48
CA ILE A 101 -9.89 -1.62 4.90
C ILE A 101 -10.64 -2.10 3.68
N GLY A 102 -11.07 -3.34 3.69
CA GLY A 102 -11.80 -3.90 2.57
C GLY A 102 -12.68 -5.08 2.94
N PHE A 103 -13.53 -5.37 2.00
CA PHE A 103 -14.34 -6.57 1.95
C PHE A 103 -14.05 -7.31 0.65
N GLN A 104 -13.90 -8.62 0.74
CA GLN A 104 -13.70 -9.47 -0.42
C GLN A 104 -14.44 -10.79 -0.24
N ASN A 105 -15.16 -11.20 -1.28
CA ASN A 105 -15.69 -12.55 -1.41
C ASN A 105 -15.32 -13.11 -2.80
N ASP A 106 -16.00 -14.15 -3.24
CA ASP A 106 -15.67 -14.86 -4.49
C ASP A 106 -15.86 -13.99 -5.74
N TRP A 107 -16.75 -13.01 -5.71
CA TRP A 107 -17.11 -12.20 -6.88
C TRP A 107 -17.01 -10.68 -6.67
N LEU A 108 -16.89 -10.20 -5.42
CA LEU A 108 -16.87 -8.76 -5.09
C LEU A 108 -15.66 -8.42 -4.24
N THR A 109 -14.99 -7.35 -4.60
CA THR A 109 -13.97 -6.67 -3.79
C THR A 109 -14.36 -5.21 -3.63
N LEU A 110 -14.44 -4.74 -2.39
CA LEU A 110 -14.59 -3.33 -2.03
C LEU A 110 -13.40 -2.95 -1.16
N GLN A 111 -12.76 -1.84 -1.46
CA GLN A 111 -11.61 -1.37 -0.69
C GLN A 111 -11.59 0.15 -0.62
N LEU A 112 -11.32 0.66 0.57
CA LEU A 112 -10.99 2.06 0.82
C LEU A 112 -9.61 2.10 1.44
N GLY A 113 -8.74 2.94 0.93
CA GLY A 113 -7.38 2.97 1.45
C GLY A 113 -6.50 4.04 0.86
N ARG A 114 -5.28 4.06 1.36
CA ARG A 114 -4.15 4.81 0.83
C ARG A 114 -3.13 3.85 0.27
N GLY A 115 -2.62 4.12 -0.89
CA GLY A 115 -1.63 3.25 -1.52
C GLY A 115 -1.33 3.63 -2.96
N ARG A 116 -0.80 2.68 -3.67
CA ARG A 116 -0.47 2.76 -5.09
C ARG A 116 -1.08 1.56 -5.78
N GLU A 117 -1.94 1.81 -6.72
CA GLU A 117 -2.48 0.75 -7.56
C GLU A 117 -1.69 0.67 -8.86
N SER A 118 -1.38 -0.56 -9.22
CA SER A 118 -0.74 -0.89 -10.47
C SER A 118 -1.77 -1.48 -11.42
N TRP A 119 -1.95 -0.84 -12.55
CA TRP A 119 -2.96 -1.25 -13.50
C TRP A 119 -2.56 -0.96 -14.95
N GLY A 120 -2.72 -1.95 -15.81
CA GLY A 120 -2.42 -1.87 -17.23
C GLY A 120 -2.15 -3.25 -17.83
N ALA A 121 -2.24 -3.34 -19.14
CA ALA A 121 -1.88 -4.53 -19.88
C ALA A 121 -0.35 -4.58 -20.03
N GLY A 122 0.25 -5.68 -19.59
CA GLY A 122 1.69 -5.94 -19.76
C GLY A 122 2.40 -6.30 -18.45
N ASN A 123 3.44 -7.08 -18.57
CA ASN A 123 4.20 -7.56 -17.42
C ASN A 123 5.26 -6.56 -16.93
N GLU A 124 5.67 -5.60 -17.77
CA GLU A 124 6.76 -4.67 -17.46
C GLU A 124 6.40 -3.19 -17.69
N ILE A 125 5.39 -2.90 -18.52
CA ILE A 125 4.95 -1.53 -18.82
C ILE A 125 3.51 -1.36 -18.37
N GLN A 126 3.32 -0.61 -17.30
CA GLN A 126 1.99 -0.27 -16.76
C GLN A 126 1.61 1.13 -17.23
N LEU A 127 0.83 1.19 -18.29
CA LEU A 127 0.52 2.45 -18.97
C LEU A 127 -0.54 3.29 -18.24
N ALA A 128 -1.39 2.68 -17.40
CA ALA A 128 -2.50 3.38 -16.79
C ALA A 128 -2.21 3.86 -15.36
N LEU A 129 -1.74 2.97 -14.50
CA LEU A 129 -1.37 3.28 -13.12
C LEU A 129 -0.05 2.58 -12.78
N SER A 130 0.86 3.29 -12.14
CA SER A 130 2.17 2.77 -11.77
C SER A 130 2.35 2.76 -10.26
N GLU A 131 2.95 1.70 -9.74
CA GLU A 131 3.39 1.64 -8.35
C GLU A 131 4.54 2.61 -8.01
N ASN A 132 5.09 3.30 -9.00
CA ASN A 132 6.13 4.32 -8.81
C ASN A 132 5.59 5.71 -8.45
N SER A 133 4.27 5.90 -8.49
CA SER A 133 3.64 7.15 -8.05
C SER A 133 3.75 7.33 -6.53
N PRO A 134 3.62 8.55 -6.00
CA PRO A 134 3.30 8.76 -4.59
C PRO A 134 2.02 8.03 -4.18
N ALA A 135 1.90 7.66 -2.90
CA ALA A 135 0.68 7.05 -2.39
C ALA A 135 -0.47 8.06 -2.41
N TYR A 136 -1.66 7.60 -2.76
CA TYR A 136 -2.89 8.39 -2.81
C TYR A 136 -4.05 7.65 -2.15
N ASP A 137 -5.02 8.41 -1.66
CA ASP A 137 -6.24 7.85 -1.08
C ASP A 137 -7.19 7.43 -2.20
N TYR A 138 -7.80 6.24 -2.08
CA TYR A 138 -8.67 5.72 -3.12
C TYR A 138 -9.80 4.84 -2.60
N GLY A 139 -10.85 4.77 -3.40
CA GLY A 139 -11.88 3.75 -3.34
C GLY A 139 -11.79 2.82 -4.54
N MET A 140 -11.92 1.53 -4.31
CA MET A 140 -11.87 0.50 -5.35
C MET A 140 -13.08 -0.43 -5.26
N LEU A 141 -13.64 -0.73 -6.41
CA LEU A 141 -14.63 -1.78 -6.65
C LEU A 141 -14.07 -2.77 -7.65
N GLY A 142 -14.04 -4.03 -7.30
CA GLY A 142 -13.69 -5.14 -8.18
C GLY A 142 -14.84 -6.14 -8.26
N LEU A 143 -15.15 -6.60 -9.47
CA LEU A 143 -16.12 -7.63 -9.76
C LEU A 143 -15.43 -8.77 -10.52
N ASP A 144 -15.64 -10.00 -10.09
CA ASP A 144 -15.08 -11.20 -10.74
C ASP A 144 -16.18 -12.23 -10.97
N PHE A 145 -16.55 -12.41 -12.21
CA PHE A 145 -17.52 -13.43 -12.63
C PHE A 145 -16.85 -14.59 -13.40
N GLY A 146 -15.59 -14.86 -13.05
CA GLY A 146 -14.79 -15.91 -13.69
C GLY A 146 -14.20 -15.44 -15.03
N LYS A 147 -14.96 -15.51 -16.10
CA LYS A 147 -14.51 -15.08 -17.43
C LYS A 147 -14.55 -13.57 -17.63
N LEU A 148 -15.40 -12.86 -16.90
CA LEU A 148 -15.58 -11.41 -16.96
C LEU A 148 -15.14 -10.79 -15.65
N ARG A 149 -14.20 -9.87 -15.71
CA ARG A 149 -13.77 -9.06 -14.56
C ARG A 149 -13.98 -7.59 -14.87
N ALA A 150 -14.43 -6.85 -13.89
CA ALA A 150 -14.51 -5.39 -13.97
C ALA A 150 -13.84 -4.78 -12.74
N LYS A 151 -13.09 -3.71 -12.96
CA LYS A 151 -12.43 -2.94 -11.89
C LYS A 151 -12.69 -1.46 -12.07
N TYR A 152 -13.02 -0.80 -10.98
CA TYR A 152 -13.19 0.65 -10.90
C TYR A 152 -12.35 1.19 -9.75
N ILE A 153 -11.64 2.27 -9.99
CA ILE A 153 -10.87 2.99 -8.97
C ILE A 153 -11.17 4.47 -9.10
N HIS A 154 -11.39 5.10 -7.97
CA HIS A 154 -11.43 6.55 -7.83
C HIS A 154 -10.43 6.97 -6.74
N GLY A 155 -9.44 7.76 -7.12
CA GLY A 155 -8.37 8.21 -6.24
C GLY A 155 -8.31 9.72 -6.12
N PHE A 156 -7.88 10.17 -4.93
CA PHE A 156 -7.66 11.57 -4.58
C PHE A 156 -6.16 11.81 -4.57
N LEU A 157 -5.67 12.57 -5.54
CA LEU A 157 -4.25 12.87 -5.65
C LEU A 157 -3.90 14.09 -4.81
N GLU A 158 -2.73 14.08 -4.21
CA GLU A 158 -2.22 15.27 -3.53
C GLU A 158 -2.00 16.40 -4.55
N SER A 159 -2.40 17.60 -4.16
CA SER A 159 -2.18 18.83 -4.93
C SER A 159 -1.11 19.67 -4.27
N THR A 160 -0.22 20.24 -5.08
CA THR A 160 0.76 21.24 -4.63
C THR A 160 0.17 22.64 -4.48
N GLU A 161 -1.04 22.85 -5.03
CA GLU A 161 -1.77 24.12 -4.95
C GLU A 161 -3.04 23.96 -4.11
N TYR A 162 -3.26 24.84 -3.16
CA TYR A 162 -4.32 24.75 -2.15
C TYR A 162 -5.74 24.72 -2.74
N ASP A 163 -5.97 25.31 -3.89
CA ASP A 163 -7.30 25.44 -4.49
C ASP A 163 -7.60 24.41 -5.58
N ILE A 164 -6.68 23.49 -5.86
CA ILE A 164 -6.84 22.51 -6.93
C ILE A 164 -6.99 21.11 -6.36
N ASN A 165 -8.20 20.56 -6.46
CA ASN A 165 -8.44 19.14 -6.18
C ASN A 165 -8.12 18.30 -7.41
N ARG A 166 -7.27 17.32 -7.25
CA ARG A 166 -6.86 16.41 -8.33
C ARG A 166 -7.40 15.02 -8.06
N TYR A 167 -8.01 14.44 -9.07
CA TYR A 167 -8.59 13.10 -8.99
C TYR A 167 -8.07 12.22 -10.11
N ILE A 168 -8.04 10.92 -9.85
CA ILE A 168 -7.85 9.91 -10.87
C ILE A 168 -9.02 8.95 -10.85
N THR A 169 -9.54 8.61 -12.02
CA THR A 169 -10.55 7.58 -12.18
C THR A 169 -10.09 6.61 -13.24
N ALA A 170 -10.05 5.34 -12.90
CA ALA A 170 -9.71 4.29 -13.84
C ALA A 170 -10.79 3.21 -13.83
N ARG A 171 -11.11 2.67 -15.01
CA ARG A 171 -12.09 1.62 -15.23
C ARG A 171 -11.51 0.61 -16.19
N GLY A 172 -11.70 -0.66 -15.92
CA GLY A 172 -11.27 -1.74 -16.80
C GLY A 172 -12.25 -2.89 -16.80
N ILE A 173 -12.36 -3.50 -17.94
CA ILE A 173 -13.07 -4.74 -18.15
C ILE A 173 -12.09 -5.70 -18.80
N GLU A 174 -11.96 -6.87 -18.23
CA GLU A 174 -11.13 -7.97 -18.72
C GLU A 174 -12.04 -9.15 -19.07
N TRP A 175 -11.85 -9.67 -20.26
CA TRP A 175 -12.50 -10.90 -20.71
C TRP A 175 -11.44 -11.97 -20.93
N THR A 176 -11.57 -13.11 -20.25
CA THR A 176 -10.65 -14.25 -20.38
C THR A 176 -11.35 -15.38 -21.11
N ASN A 177 -10.87 -15.72 -22.31
CA ASN A 177 -11.25 -16.96 -22.98
C ASN A 177 -10.45 -18.08 -22.30
N GLY A 178 -11.13 -18.90 -21.51
CA GLY A 178 -10.57 -20.11 -20.94
C GLY A 178 -10.49 -21.25 -21.93
#